data_98a996175655897831c1b41956b68832
#
_entry.id   98a996175655897831c1b41956b68832
#
_cell.length_a   1.000
_cell.length_b   1.000
_cell.length_c   1.000
_cell.angle_alpha   90.00
_cell.angle_beta   90.00
_cell.angle_gamma   90.00
#
_symmetry.space_group_name_H-M   'P 1'
#
loop_
_entity.id
_entity.type
_entity.pdbx_description
1 polymer ?
#
loop_
_entity_poly.entity_id
_entity_poly.type
_entity_poly.pdbx_seq_one_letter_code
_entity_poly.pdbx_strand_id
1 'polypeptide(L)'
;RYSKEPAKSLFYVRKTMEEGWSRDTLLNFMDSGLYEREGKALTNFTRTLPEATSDLAQELTKDPYNFAFTGITQPYNEHILKDALLANISQFLLELGTGFAYIGKEYRLQIGQKEKFIDLLFYNLNLSCYVVIEVKIGEFDFQDLGQLSGYVVACNHILRKEGRDNPTIGLLICRQKDSMLAQYALEGSNLPLGISEYELSKLYPEKVEGTMPTIEEI
;
A
#
# COMPACT_ATOMS: atom_id res chain seq x y z
N ARG A 1 18.72 -1.75 18.60
CA ARG A 1 18.81 -0.58 17.72
C ARG A 1 17.96 0.59 18.24
N TYR A 2 16.75 0.34 18.71
CA TYR A 2 15.82 1.37 19.21
C TYR A 2 15.64 1.39 20.73
N SER A 3 16.66 0.99 21.50
CA SER A 3 16.58 0.96 22.98
C SER A 3 16.26 2.31 23.62
N LYS A 4 16.51 3.40 22.90
CA LYS A 4 16.20 4.78 23.33
C LYS A 4 14.83 5.29 22.84
N GLU A 5 14.10 4.50 22.06
CA GLU A 5 12.78 4.81 21.49
C GLU A 5 11.75 3.71 21.85
N PRO A 6 11.22 3.72 23.10
CA PRO A 6 10.41 2.62 23.60
C PRO A 6 9.16 2.34 22.76
N ALA A 7 8.47 3.37 22.27
CA ALA A 7 7.27 3.22 21.44
C ALA A 7 7.58 2.49 20.12
N LYS A 8 8.67 2.88 19.46
CA LYS A 8 9.12 2.24 18.21
C LYS A 8 9.59 0.79 18.44
N SER A 9 10.28 0.54 19.56
CA SER A 9 10.66 -0.81 19.95
C SER A 9 9.44 -1.71 20.16
N LEU A 10 8.45 -1.23 20.91
CA LEU A 10 7.21 -1.98 21.18
C LEU A 10 6.41 -2.22 19.90
N PHE A 11 6.35 -1.26 18.99
CA PHE A 11 5.72 -1.42 17.69
C PHE A 11 6.30 -2.63 16.93
N TYR A 12 7.63 -2.68 16.76
CA TYR A 12 8.28 -3.78 16.03
C TYR A 12 8.15 -5.12 16.75
N VAL A 13 8.19 -5.16 18.08
CA VAL A 13 7.96 -6.39 18.86
C VAL A 13 6.54 -6.90 18.63
N ARG A 14 5.53 -6.02 18.77
CA ARG A 14 4.11 -6.37 18.54
C ARG A 14 3.91 -6.89 17.14
N LYS A 15 4.33 -6.17 16.11
CA LYS A 15 4.22 -6.58 14.71
C LYS A 15 4.91 -7.92 14.43
N THR A 16 6.09 -8.14 14.97
CA THR A 16 6.81 -9.42 14.82
C THR A 16 6.01 -10.58 15.40
N MET A 17 5.37 -10.39 16.56
CA MET A 17 4.56 -11.44 17.20
C MET A 17 3.23 -11.67 16.47
N GLU A 18 2.54 -10.62 16.06
CA GLU A 18 1.25 -10.70 15.41
C GLU A 18 1.33 -11.26 13.98
N GLU A 19 2.37 -10.87 13.24
CA GLU A 19 2.53 -11.20 11.82
C GLU A 19 3.53 -12.34 11.57
N GLY A 20 4.17 -12.85 12.63
CA GLY A 20 5.10 -13.98 12.54
C GLY A 20 6.36 -13.66 11.71
N TRP A 21 6.87 -12.44 11.76
CA TRP A 21 8.02 -12.04 10.96
C TRP A 21 9.29 -12.84 11.29
N SER A 22 10.01 -13.24 10.26
CA SER A 22 11.37 -13.72 10.40
C SER A 22 12.30 -12.56 10.85
N ARG A 23 13.49 -12.92 11.34
CA ARG A 23 14.54 -11.93 11.67
C ARG A 23 14.83 -10.99 10.49
N ASP A 24 14.97 -11.56 9.29
CA ASP A 24 15.33 -10.80 8.09
C ASP A 24 14.16 -9.87 7.65
N THR A 25 12.93 -10.34 7.75
CA THR A 25 11.73 -9.53 7.51
C THR A 25 11.67 -8.35 8.49
N LEU A 26 11.88 -8.60 9.79
CA LEU A 26 11.92 -7.55 10.80
C LEU A 26 13.02 -6.51 10.50
N LEU A 27 14.23 -6.95 10.17
CA LEU A 27 15.33 -6.04 9.84
C LEU A 27 15.01 -5.20 8.60
N ASN A 28 14.43 -5.78 7.56
CA ASN A 28 14.01 -5.06 6.37
C ASN A 28 12.97 -3.98 6.69
N PHE A 29 11.98 -4.28 7.52
CA PHE A 29 10.98 -3.29 7.93
C PHE A 29 11.55 -2.21 8.85
N MET A 30 12.50 -2.56 9.72
CA MET A 30 13.22 -1.57 10.52
C MET A 30 14.07 -0.64 9.64
N ASP A 31 14.72 -1.19 8.61
CA ASP A 31 15.57 -0.43 7.70
C ASP A 31 14.76 0.43 6.72
N SER A 32 13.56 0.00 6.35
CA SER A 32 12.64 0.78 5.52
C SER A 32 11.76 1.76 6.32
N GLY A 33 11.95 1.88 7.63
CA GLY A 33 11.23 2.84 8.47
C GLY A 33 9.72 2.60 8.53
N LEU A 34 9.29 1.34 8.63
CA LEU A 34 7.86 1.02 8.64
C LEU A 34 7.08 1.79 9.72
N TYR A 35 7.66 1.99 10.90
CA TYR A 35 7.02 2.73 12.00
C TYR A 35 6.60 4.15 11.60
N GLU A 36 7.40 4.81 10.78
CA GLU A 36 7.16 6.19 10.34
C GLU A 36 6.10 6.31 9.24
N ARG A 37 5.87 5.25 8.47
CA ARG A 37 5.03 5.30 7.25
C ARG A 37 3.76 4.44 7.31
N GLU A 38 3.63 3.49 8.26
CA GLU A 38 2.42 2.70 8.46
C GLU A 38 1.28 3.58 8.96
N GLY A 39 0.10 3.42 8.33
CA GLY A 39 -1.10 4.20 8.65
C GLY A 39 -1.04 5.66 8.21
N LYS A 40 -0.09 6.06 7.37
CA LYS A 40 0.14 7.48 7.01
C LYS A 40 -0.49 7.92 5.70
N ALA A 41 -1.10 7.03 4.93
CA ALA A 41 -1.84 7.42 3.74
C ALA A 41 -2.92 8.47 4.05
N LEU A 42 -3.13 9.38 3.14
CA LEU A 42 -4.31 10.23 3.17
C LEU A 42 -5.52 9.39 2.78
N THR A 43 -6.51 9.30 3.67
CA THR A 43 -7.72 8.51 3.44
C THR A 43 -8.97 9.24 3.90
N ASN A 44 -10.12 8.78 3.44
CA ASN A 44 -11.44 9.20 3.97
C ASN A 44 -12.14 8.06 4.74
N PHE A 45 -11.40 7.06 5.21
CA PHE A 45 -11.95 5.83 5.81
C PHE A 45 -12.79 6.10 7.05
N THR A 46 -12.37 7.02 7.92
CA THR A 46 -13.14 7.40 9.13
C THR A 46 -14.56 7.89 8.84
N ARG A 47 -14.77 8.42 7.63
CA ARG A 47 -16.08 8.92 7.19
C ARG A 47 -16.86 7.89 6.36
N THR A 48 -16.18 6.97 5.71
CA THR A 48 -16.75 6.07 4.68
C THR A 48 -16.85 4.61 5.11
N LEU A 49 -16.18 4.23 6.19
CA LEU A 49 -16.19 2.88 6.75
C LEU A 49 -16.70 2.88 8.20
N PRO A 50 -17.26 1.76 8.71
CA PRO A 50 -17.51 1.58 10.15
C PRO A 50 -16.21 1.72 10.95
N GLU A 51 -16.27 2.27 12.17
CA GLU A 51 -15.11 2.60 13.02
C GLU A 51 -14.08 1.46 13.12
N ALA A 52 -14.51 0.26 13.52
CA ALA A 52 -13.60 -0.89 13.64
C ALA A 52 -12.90 -1.28 12.32
N THR A 53 -13.58 -1.11 11.18
CA THR A 53 -13.01 -1.39 9.85
C THR A 53 -12.12 -0.26 9.38
N SER A 54 -12.48 0.99 9.71
CA SER A 54 -11.74 2.20 9.37
C SER A 54 -10.34 2.19 9.94
N ASP A 55 -10.20 1.90 11.24
CA ASP A 55 -8.90 1.89 11.92
C ASP A 55 -7.99 0.80 11.35
N LEU A 56 -8.52 -0.41 11.16
CA LEU A 56 -7.76 -1.50 10.54
C LEU A 56 -7.37 -1.18 9.09
N ALA A 57 -8.28 -0.59 8.31
CA ALA A 57 -8.00 -0.18 6.94
C ALA A 57 -6.91 0.89 6.88
N GLN A 58 -6.92 1.85 7.82
CA GLN A 58 -5.90 2.88 7.92
C GLN A 58 -4.53 2.27 8.27
N GLU A 59 -4.46 1.37 9.24
CA GLU A 59 -3.22 0.69 9.64
C GLU A 59 -2.57 -0.09 8.49
N LEU A 60 -3.36 -0.65 7.57
CA LEU A 60 -2.85 -1.39 6.41
C LEU A 60 -2.25 -0.49 5.32
N THR A 61 -2.47 0.83 5.39
CA THR A 61 -1.88 1.76 4.43
C THR A 61 -0.45 2.13 4.79
N LYS A 62 0.30 2.63 3.84
CA LYS A 62 1.65 3.17 4.02
C LYS A 62 1.83 4.43 3.19
N ASP A 63 2.63 5.36 3.68
CA ASP A 63 2.99 6.57 2.92
C ASP A 63 4.40 7.05 3.33
N PRO A 64 5.37 6.91 2.43
CA PRO A 64 5.31 6.25 1.13
C PRO A 64 5.35 4.71 1.22
N TYR A 65 4.87 4.02 0.17
CA TYR A 65 5.18 2.62 -0.09
C TYR A 65 6.64 2.47 -0.52
N ASN A 66 7.32 1.41 -0.06
CA ASN A 66 8.69 1.12 -0.45
C ASN A 66 8.73 0.09 -1.59
N PHE A 67 8.96 0.56 -2.81
CA PHE A 67 9.09 -0.28 -4.01
C PHE A 67 10.54 -0.49 -4.44
N ALA A 68 11.52 -0.27 -3.56
CA ALA A 68 12.94 -0.49 -3.85
C ALA A 68 13.26 -1.94 -4.28
N PHE A 69 12.45 -2.91 -3.84
CA PHE A 69 12.59 -4.31 -4.23
C PHE A 69 12.35 -4.57 -5.73
N THR A 70 11.74 -3.63 -6.44
CA THR A 70 11.54 -3.74 -7.90
C THR A 70 12.85 -3.63 -8.68
N GLY A 71 13.89 -3.02 -8.10
CA GLY A 71 15.18 -2.81 -8.74
C GLY A 71 15.15 -1.82 -9.92
N ILE A 72 14.09 -1.05 -10.07
CA ILE A 72 13.97 -0.07 -11.16
C ILE A 72 14.93 1.09 -10.92
N THR A 73 15.91 1.26 -11.84
CA THR A 73 16.93 2.33 -11.80
C THR A 73 16.96 3.17 -13.08
N GLN A 74 16.25 2.75 -14.12
CA GLN A 74 16.18 3.40 -15.43
C GLN A 74 14.80 4.04 -15.64
N PRO A 75 14.63 4.93 -16.62
CA PRO A 75 13.30 5.46 -16.97
C PRO A 75 12.29 4.34 -17.20
N TYR A 76 11.10 4.48 -16.65
CA TYR A 76 10.05 3.48 -16.67
C TYR A 76 8.68 4.12 -16.95
N ASN A 77 7.71 3.28 -17.32
CA ASN A 77 6.31 3.61 -17.45
C ASN A 77 5.46 2.78 -16.48
N GLU A 78 4.16 3.03 -16.43
CA GLU A 78 3.24 2.32 -15.52
C GLU A 78 3.27 0.80 -15.73
N HIS A 79 3.37 0.35 -16.98
CA HIS A 79 3.42 -1.07 -17.31
C HIS A 79 4.68 -1.75 -16.73
N ILE A 80 5.85 -1.13 -16.90
CA ILE A 80 7.12 -1.62 -16.36
C ILE A 80 7.06 -1.69 -14.83
N LEU A 81 6.51 -0.66 -14.18
CA LEU A 81 6.35 -0.65 -12.73
C LEU A 81 5.41 -1.77 -12.25
N LYS A 82 4.25 -1.92 -12.86
CA LYS A 82 3.30 -3.00 -12.52
C LYS A 82 3.90 -4.39 -12.73
N ASP A 83 4.65 -4.59 -13.82
CA ASP A 83 5.33 -5.86 -14.08
C ASP A 83 6.43 -6.15 -13.05
N ALA A 84 7.21 -5.16 -12.66
CA ALA A 84 8.25 -5.31 -11.64
C ALA A 84 7.66 -5.60 -10.25
N LEU A 85 6.53 -4.98 -9.87
CA LEU A 85 5.81 -5.31 -8.64
C LEU A 85 5.36 -6.77 -8.63
N LEU A 86 4.80 -7.26 -9.75
CA LEU A 86 4.31 -8.63 -9.84
C LEU A 86 5.42 -9.67 -10.01
N ALA A 87 6.52 -9.33 -10.68
CA ALA A 87 7.70 -10.17 -10.71
C ALA A 87 8.25 -10.43 -9.29
N ASN A 88 8.01 -9.50 -8.37
CA ASN A 88 8.40 -9.58 -6.96
C ASN A 88 7.17 -9.66 -6.04
N ILE A 89 6.15 -10.42 -6.42
CA ILE A 89 4.84 -10.44 -5.73
C ILE A 89 4.95 -10.74 -4.23
N SER A 90 5.86 -11.59 -3.81
CA SER A 90 6.06 -11.89 -2.39
C SER A 90 6.52 -10.67 -1.60
N GLN A 91 7.42 -9.86 -2.16
CA GLN A 91 7.87 -8.60 -1.53
C GLN A 91 6.77 -7.54 -1.58
N PHE A 92 6.02 -7.50 -2.67
CA PHE A 92 4.89 -6.60 -2.80
C PHE A 92 3.79 -6.91 -1.78
N LEU A 93 3.43 -8.17 -1.58
CA LEU A 93 2.46 -8.58 -0.56
C LEU A 93 2.94 -8.25 0.86
N LEU A 94 4.24 -8.45 1.15
CA LEU A 94 4.83 -8.03 2.43
C LEU A 94 4.73 -6.51 2.62
N GLU A 95 5.00 -5.74 1.57
CA GLU A 95 4.89 -4.28 1.63
C GLU A 95 3.45 -3.81 1.77
N LEU A 96 2.49 -4.45 1.11
CA LEU A 96 1.06 -4.16 1.30
C LEU A 96 0.61 -4.44 2.74
N GLY A 97 1.12 -5.50 3.36
CA GLY A 97 0.80 -5.89 4.73
C GLY A 97 -0.08 -7.12 4.83
N THR A 98 -0.58 -7.38 6.04
CA THR A 98 -1.26 -8.62 6.39
C THR A 98 -2.62 -8.78 5.73
N GLY A 99 -2.93 -10.00 5.35
CA GLY A 99 -4.24 -10.41 4.83
C GLY A 99 -4.47 -10.12 3.36
N PHE A 100 -3.52 -9.52 2.64
CA PHE A 100 -3.68 -9.31 1.20
C PHE A 100 -3.51 -10.60 0.42
N ALA A 101 -4.50 -10.92 -0.42
CA ALA A 101 -4.49 -11.99 -1.40
C ALA A 101 -4.60 -11.40 -2.80
N TYR A 102 -3.64 -11.72 -3.67
CA TYR A 102 -3.63 -11.24 -5.05
C TYR A 102 -4.67 -11.98 -5.89
N ILE A 103 -5.50 -11.24 -6.63
CA ILE A 103 -6.53 -11.76 -7.53
C ILE A 103 -6.09 -11.65 -8.98
N GLY A 104 -5.60 -10.47 -9.41
CA GLY A 104 -5.20 -10.30 -10.80
C GLY A 104 -4.67 -8.91 -11.15
N LYS A 105 -3.88 -8.87 -12.24
CA LYS A 105 -3.44 -7.67 -12.96
C LYS A 105 -4.36 -7.44 -14.16
N GLU A 106 -4.59 -6.17 -14.50
CA GLU A 106 -5.46 -5.80 -15.61
C GLU A 106 -6.78 -6.59 -15.57
N TYR A 107 -7.35 -6.65 -14.35
CA TYR A 107 -8.52 -7.46 -14.10
C TYR A 107 -9.72 -6.91 -14.86
N ARG A 108 -10.23 -7.72 -15.81
CA ARG A 108 -11.32 -7.33 -16.71
C ARG A 108 -12.66 -7.27 -15.99
N LEU A 109 -13.30 -6.11 -16.06
CA LEU A 109 -14.69 -5.89 -15.66
C LEU A 109 -15.55 -5.58 -16.88
N GLN A 110 -16.68 -6.28 -17.01
CA GLN A 110 -17.71 -5.97 -18.00
C GLN A 110 -18.73 -5.02 -17.37
N ILE A 111 -18.77 -3.77 -17.83
CA ILE A 111 -19.69 -2.74 -17.36
C ILE A 111 -20.63 -2.36 -18.52
N GLY A 112 -21.83 -2.92 -18.53
CA GLY A 112 -22.72 -2.82 -19.68
C GLY A 112 -22.08 -3.44 -20.92
N GLN A 113 -21.93 -2.65 -21.98
CA GLN A 113 -21.27 -3.08 -23.22
C GLN A 113 -19.77 -2.72 -23.29
N LYS A 114 -19.21 -2.12 -22.23
CA LYS A 114 -17.81 -1.70 -22.22
C LYS A 114 -16.98 -2.59 -21.31
N GLU A 115 -15.77 -2.89 -21.76
CA GLU A 115 -14.75 -3.52 -20.94
C GLU A 115 -13.89 -2.46 -20.25
N LYS A 116 -13.56 -2.71 -19.00
CA LYS A 116 -12.65 -1.90 -18.18
C LYS A 116 -11.66 -2.84 -17.50
N PHE A 117 -10.49 -2.33 -17.20
CA PHE A 117 -9.40 -3.12 -16.63
C PHE A 117 -8.87 -2.43 -15.38
N ILE A 118 -8.97 -3.12 -14.25
CA ILE A 118 -8.38 -2.68 -12.98
C ILE A 118 -6.89 -3.00 -13.02
N ASP A 119 -6.03 -2.04 -12.68
CA ASP A 119 -4.59 -2.25 -12.68
C ASP A 119 -4.19 -3.46 -11.84
N LEU A 120 -4.51 -3.44 -10.55
CA LEU A 120 -4.24 -4.53 -9.61
C LEU A 120 -5.45 -4.75 -8.70
N LEU A 121 -5.94 -5.97 -8.66
CA LEU A 121 -7.04 -6.37 -7.80
C LEU A 121 -6.55 -7.32 -6.72
N PHE A 122 -6.89 -7.01 -5.48
CA PHE A 122 -6.64 -7.83 -4.29
C PHE A 122 -7.93 -8.09 -3.52
N TYR A 123 -7.87 -9.05 -2.62
CA TYR A 123 -8.83 -9.22 -1.54
C TYR A 123 -8.08 -9.17 -0.21
N ASN A 124 -8.58 -8.43 0.76
CA ASN A 124 -8.01 -8.43 2.10
C ASN A 124 -8.89 -9.29 3.03
N LEU A 125 -8.29 -10.35 3.55
CA LEU A 125 -8.95 -11.34 4.40
C LEU A 125 -9.39 -10.75 5.75
N ASN A 126 -8.59 -9.85 6.32
CA ASN A 126 -8.86 -9.25 7.63
C ASN A 126 -10.01 -8.23 7.54
N LEU A 127 -10.07 -7.49 6.45
CA LEU A 127 -11.14 -6.55 6.16
C LEU A 127 -12.34 -7.20 5.48
N SER A 128 -12.22 -8.44 5.01
CA SER A 128 -13.24 -9.14 4.21
C SER A 128 -13.74 -8.28 3.06
N CYS A 129 -12.85 -7.66 2.29
CA CYS A 129 -13.22 -6.79 1.17
C CYS A 129 -12.26 -6.88 0.00
N TYR A 130 -12.75 -6.50 -1.18
CA TYR A 130 -11.90 -6.24 -2.34
C TYR A 130 -11.10 -4.96 -2.14
N VAL A 131 -9.87 -4.96 -2.63
CA VAL A 131 -9.00 -3.77 -2.66
C VAL A 131 -8.54 -3.54 -4.09
N VAL A 132 -8.96 -2.41 -4.64
CA VAL A 132 -8.53 -1.95 -5.97
C VAL A 132 -7.30 -1.07 -5.77
N ILE A 133 -6.20 -1.42 -6.40
CA ILE A 133 -4.98 -0.61 -6.39
C ILE A 133 -4.73 -0.08 -7.79
N GLU A 134 -4.68 1.23 -7.92
CA GLU A 134 -4.27 1.97 -9.12
C GLU A 134 -2.88 2.55 -8.89
N VAL A 135 -1.97 2.35 -9.85
CA VAL A 135 -0.57 2.81 -9.73
C VAL A 135 -0.29 3.85 -10.80
N LYS A 136 0.24 5.01 -10.38
CA LYS A 136 0.59 6.13 -11.27
C LYS A 136 2.07 6.50 -11.15
N ILE A 137 2.73 6.72 -12.28
CA ILE A 137 4.15 7.12 -12.30
C ILE A 137 4.36 8.64 -12.20
N GLY A 138 3.29 9.40 -12.28
CA GLY A 138 3.27 10.87 -12.20
C GLY A 138 2.82 11.40 -10.85
N GLU A 139 2.57 12.70 -10.84
CA GLU A 139 1.91 13.39 -9.75
C GLU A 139 0.39 13.10 -9.76
N PHE A 140 -0.21 13.05 -8.59
CA PHE A 140 -1.64 12.83 -8.40
C PHE A 140 -2.47 13.95 -9.03
N ASP A 141 -3.56 13.58 -9.74
CA ASP A 141 -4.57 14.49 -10.24
C ASP A 141 -6.00 13.96 -9.90
N PHE A 142 -6.99 14.85 -9.89
CA PHE A 142 -8.41 14.52 -9.67
C PHE A 142 -8.94 13.45 -10.63
N GLN A 143 -8.43 13.39 -11.86
CA GLN A 143 -8.83 12.40 -12.86
C GLN A 143 -8.51 10.97 -12.41
N ASP A 144 -7.38 10.77 -11.72
CA ASP A 144 -6.95 9.46 -11.23
C ASP A 144 -7.93 8.92 -10.20
N LEU A 145 -8.39 9.78 -9.28
CA LEU A 145 -9.39 9.38 -8.29
C LEU A 145 -10.76 9.10 -8.94
N GLY A 146 -11.11 9.79 -10.00
CA GLY A 146 -12.32 9.53 -10.78
C GLY A 146 -12.33 8.11 -11.38
N GLN A 147 -11.21 7.68 -11.95
CA GLN A 147 -11.02 6.33 -12.49
C GLN A 147 -11.11 5.28 -11.37
N LEU A 148 -10.36 5.45 -10.29
CA LEU A 148 -10.37 4.55 -9.13
C LEU A 148 -11.78 4.42 -8.53
N SER A 149 -12.49 5.54 -8.35
CA SER A 149 -13.87 5.57 -7.87
C SER A 149 -14.81 4.71 -8.73
N GLY A 150 -14.69 4.82 -10.05
CA GLY A 150 -15.45 4.00 -11.00
C GLY A 150 -15.18 2.51 -10.81
N TYR A 151 -13.95 2.10 -10.57
CA TYR A 151 -13.59 0.70 -10.31
C TYR A 151 -14.10 0.20 -8.96
N VAL A 152 -14.02 1.01 -7.90
CA VAL A 152 -14.57 0.65 -6.59
C VAL A 152 -16.08 0.40 -6.66
N VAL A 153 -16.82 1.28 -7.35
CA VAL A 153 -18.27 1.09 -7.58
C VAL A 153 -18.53 -0.18 -8.39
N ALA A 154 -17.78 -0.40 -9.45
CA ALA A 154 -17.95 -1.59 -10.30
C ALA A 154 -17.66 -2.89 -9.52
N CYS A 155 -16.61 -2.92 -8.69
CA CYS A 155 -16.32 -4.07 -7.83
C CYS A 155 -17.45 -4.33 -6.83
N ASN A 156 -18.03 -3.28 -6.23
CA ASN A 156 -19.15 -3.42 -5.31
C ASN A 156 -20.39 -4.04 -5.98
N HIS A 157 -20.63 -3.74 -7.26
CA HIS A 157 -21.79 -4.29 -7.98
C HIS A 157 -21.54 -5.65 -8.62
N ILE A 158 -20.31 -5.94 -9.05
CA ILE A 158 -20.02 -7.12 -9.88
C ILE A 158 -19.38 -8.25 -9.06
N LEU A 159 -18.46 -7.93 -8.15
CA LEU A 159 -17.65 -8.92 -7.44
C LEU A 159 -18.06 -9.11 -5.98
N ARG A 160 -18.40 -8.04 -5.30
CA ARG A 160 -18.78 -8.05 -3.89
C ARG A 160 -20.01 -8.91 -3.67
N LYS A 161 -19.98 -9.78 -2.67
CA LYS A 161 -21.13 -10.57 -2.21
C LYS A 161 -21.68 -9.95 -0.93
N GLU A 162 -22.88 -9.41 -1.03
CA GLU A 162 -23.58 -8.80 0.10
C GLU A 162 -23.78 -9.83 1.23
N GLY A 163 -23.64 -9.38 2.47
CA GLY A 163 -23.68 -10.25 3.65
C GLY A 163 -22.39 -11.03 3.95
N ARG A 164 -21.43 -11.10 3.00
CA ARG A 164 -20.10 -11.70 3.19
C ARG A 164 -19.00 -10.65 3.17
N ASP A 165 -19.06 -9.76 2.19
CA ASP A 165 -17.97 -8.82 1.93
C ASP A 165 -18.34 -7.41 2.39
N ASN A 166 -17.39 -6.73 2.99
CA ASN A 166 -17.45 -5.30 3.28
C ASN A 166 -17.32 -4.47 1.99
N PRO A 167 -17.61 -3.16 2.02
CA PRO A 167 -17.40 -2.28 0.87
C PRO A 167 -15.97 -2.35 0.34
N THR A 168 -15.84 -2.36 -0.99
CA THR A 168 -14.55 -2.35 -1.68
C THR A 168 -13.77 -1.08 -1.35
N ILE A 169 -12.48 -1.21 -1.07
CA ILE A 169 -11.56 -0.09 -0.81
C ILE A 169 -10.75 0.20 -2.08
N GLY A 170 -10.55 1.47 -2.38
CA GLY A 170 -9.65 1.93 -3.43
C GLY A 170 -8.39 2.56 -2.87
N LEU A 171 -7.22 2.15 -3.37
CA LEU A 171 -5.92 2.74 -3.05
C LEU A 171 -5.27 3.25 -4.34
N LEU A 172 -4.95 4.54 -4.38
CA LEU A 172 -4.14 5.14 -5.42
C LEU A 172 -2.72 5.32 -4.91
N ILE A 173 -1.75 4.77 -5.61
CA ILE A 173 -0.33 4.84 -5.25
C ILE A 173 0.39 5.59 -6.38
N CYS A 174 0.82 6.83 -6.13
CA CYS A 174 1.43 7.71 -7.11
C CYS A 174 2.88 8.06 -6.77
N ARG A 175 3.59 8.62 -7.72
CA ARG A 175 4.99 9.03 -7.50
C ARG A 175 5.09 10.23 -6.56
N GLN A 176 4.15 11.17 -6.68
CA GLN A 176 4.08 12.38 -5.87
C GLN A 176 2.63 12.82 -5.72
N LYS A 177 2.30 13.53 -4.64
CA LYS A 177 1.00 14.15 -4.43
C LYS A 177 1.14 15.50 -3.74
N ASP A 178 0.32 16.46 -4.15
CA ASP A 178 0.01 17.61 -3.31
C ASP A 178 -1.01 17.19 -2.24
N SER A 179 -0.65 17.37 -0.98
CA SER A 179 -1.47 16.90 0.15
C SER A 179 -2.84 17.61 0.22
N MET A 180 -2.91 18.90 -0.16
CA MET A 180 -4.15 19.65 -0.15
C MET A 180 -5.06 19.22 -1.29
N LEU A 181 -4.50 19.03 -2.49
CA LEU A 181 -5.23 18.51 -3.65
C LEU A 181 -5.81 17.12 -3.36
N ALA A 182 -5.01 16.22 -2.78
CA ALA A 182 -5.42 14.88 -2.40
C ALA A 182 -6.53 14.91 -1.33
N GLN A 183 -6.41 15.78 -0.32
CA GLN A 183 -7.43 15.95 0.71
C GLN A 183 -8.77 16.42 0.10
N TYR A 184 -8.77 17.44 -0.75
CA TYR A 184 -9.99 17.93 -1.39
C TYR A 184 -10.65 16.87 -2.28
N ALA A 185 -9.85 16.09 -2.99
CA ALA A 185 -10.35 14.97 -3.79
C ALA A 185 -11.06 13.92 -2.93
N LEU A 186 -10.47 13.56 -1.79
CA LEU A 186 -11.04 12.60 -0.85
C LEU A 186 -12.30 13.15 -0.16
N GLU A 187 -12.35 14.44 0.19
CA GLU A 187 -13.54 15.08 0.77
C GLU A 187 -14.75 15.02 -0.16
N GLY A 188 -14.53 15.10 -1.47
CA GLY A 188 -15.59 15.02 -2.48
C GLY A 188 -16.15 13.62 -2.72
N SER A 189 -15.53 12.55 -2.16
CA SER A 189 -15.95 11.17 -2.40
C SER A 189 -16.58 10.53 -1.17
N ASN A 190 -17.68 9.77 -1.39
CA ASN A 190 -18.33 8.94 -0.37
C ASN A 190 -17.89 7.46 -0.45
N LEU A 191 -16.92 7.13 -1.29
CA LEU A 191 -16.32 5.80 -1.39
C LEU A 191 -15.10 5.72 -0.48
N PRO A 192 -14.77 4.54 0.08
CA PRO A 192 -13.59 4.37 0.90
C PRO A 192 -12.31 4.37 0.03
N LEU A 193 -11.61 5.50 0.02
CA LEU A 193 -10.44 5.74 -0.83
C LEU A 193 -9.24 6.18 0.00
N GLY A 194 -8.05 5.80 -0.48
CA GLY A 194 -6.77 6.24 0.05
C GLY A 194 -5.81 6.66 -1.06
N ILE A 195 -4.94 7.62 -0.77
CA ILE A 195 -3.91 8.13 -1.68
C ILE A 195 -2.58 8.10 -0.95
N SER A 196 -1.59 7.44 -1.55
CA SER A 196 -0.24 7.30 -1.04
C SER A 196 0.80 7.61 -2.11
N GLU A 197 1.99 7.95 -1.69
CA GLU A 197 3.16 7.96 -2.55
C GLU A 197 3.89 6.62 -2.53
N TYR A 198 4.84 6.45 -3.44
CA TYR A 198 5.82 5.37 -3.41
C TYR A 198 7.23 5.88 -3.69
N GLU A 199 8.22 5.13 -3.21
CA GLU A 199 9.63 5.35 -3.48
C GLU A 199 10.27 4.11 -4.07
N LEU A 200 11.20 4.30 -5.03
CA LEU A 200 11.97 3.24 -5.70
C LEU A 200 13.38 3.08 -5.12
N SER A 201 13.87 4.08 -4.40
CA SER A 201 15.16 4.03 -3.70
C SER A 201 14.98 3.46 -2.30
N LYS A 202 16.05 2.89 -1.73
CA LYS A 202 16.07 2.59 -0.31
C LYS A 202 15.80 3.88 0.47
N LEU A 203 14.82 3.89 1.36
CA LEU A 203 14.40 5.03 2.17
C LEU A 203 15.49 5.55 3.13
N TYR A 204 16.65 4.87 3.19
CA TYR A 204 17.81 5.33 3.94
C TYR A 204 19.04 5.41 3.02
N PRO A 205 19.77 6.54 3.05
CA PRO A 205 21.05 6.62 2.37
C PRO A 205 22.00 5.58 2.94
N GLU A 206 22.77 4.91 2.07
CA GLU A 206 23.90 4.09 2.44
C GLU A 206 24.90 4.92 3.26
N LYS A 207 24.73 4.93 4.57
CA LYS A 207 25.77 5.31 5.55
C LYS A 207 25.50 4.63 6.88
N VAL A 208 25.78 3.34 6.92
CA VAL A 208 26.39 2.72 8.09
C VAL A 208 27.64 2.00 7.61
N GLU A 209 28.55 2.72 7.00
CA GLU A 209 29.96 2.36 7.04
C GLU A 209 30.44 2.65 8.47
N GLY A 210 30.87 1.60 9.17
CA GLY A 210 31.71 1.74 10.34
C GLY A 210 31.08 1.51 11.70
N THR A 211 30.45 0.34 11.95
CA THR A 211 30.32 -0.22 13.31
C THR A 211 30.22 -1.74 13.34
N MET A 212 30.89 -2.41 12.43
CA MET A 212 31.30 -3.80 12.69
C MET A 212 32.78 -3.75 13.10
N PRO A 213 33.16 -4.23 14.30
CA PRO A 213 34.57 -4.44 14.60
C PRO A 213 35.14 -5.39 13.55
N THR A 214 36.27 -5.02 12.99
CA THR A 214 37.02 -5.89 12.09
C THR A 214 37.48 -7.11 12.88
N ILE A 215 37.67 -8.24 12.19
CA ILE A 215 38.15 -9.51 12.79
C ILE A 215 39.49 -9.34 13.52
N GLU A 216 40.18 -8.23 13.32
CA GLU A 216 41.44 -7.87 13.98
C GLU A 216 41.27 -7.17 15.34
N GLU A 217 40.01 -6.81 15.72
CA GLU A 217 39.70 -6.18 16.99
C GLU A 217 38.98 -7.11 18.00
N ILE A 218 38.92 -8.43 17.71
CA ILE A 218 38.47 -9.50 18.60
C ILE A 218 39.66 -10.37 19.01
#